data_665c7e3a6bba3eca43f5664be2648ed2
#
_entry.id   665c7e3a6bba3eca43f5664be2648ed2
#
_cell.length_a   1.000
_cell.length_b   1.000
_cell.length_c   1.000
_cell.angle_alpha   90.00
_cell.angle_beta   90.00
_cell.angle_gamma   90.00
#
_symmetry.space_group_name_H-M   'P 1'
#
loop_
_entity.id
_entity.type
_entity.pdbx_description
1 polymer ?
#
loop_
_entity_poly.entity_id
_entity_poly.type
_entity_poly.pdbx_seq_one_letter_code
_entity_poly.pdbx_strand_id
1 'polypeptide(L)'
;MSDGFVGSRTGLVLKRIGLAVIAAVVSWQILTVNLSDYFVEDASYGNPEALQTALWWDQHHPVALAQLGADAIRQEQPAAALALLRAAIASNPADARPQMDVVALYAADDEVEQGDRLATAANTLMPVQYAAQLDLALYWSGREDVEQAVQHLAIALVGGRGRLQETYFPQLLAVAALEQGRGALLPITENPTLYPWWESFFRYAARDAQDVTTVTALVDMREASTQVPLSALERELYIGRLRKDDLIAEAYLYWVNGLDKEDLQYLGYLFDGGFEREIVYKTGFEWRASPPRNSGIRITSGDTYGVEGDTALRVSFSGKRIWFRHLSQNLYLGQGTYALSGRVRPDNLKARRGLQWRVDCNAGASGALGNSDTFAGTGDWRDFAFDITVPADCIGQVLTLMSVGARDVDHEIEGVLWVDALRIERKR
;
A
#
# COMPACT_ATOMS: atom_id res chain seq x y z
N MET A 1 -81.63 18.55 44.08
CA MET A 1 -80.65 18.37 42.97
C MET A 1 -79.49 19.26 43.23
N SER A 2 -78.51 18.84 44.04
CA SER A 2 -77.25 19.55 44.32
C SER A 2 -76.17 18.64 44.91
N ASP A 3 -75.79 17.55 44.27
CA ASP A 3 -74.70 16.67 44.71
C ASP A 3 -73.71 16.32 43.63
N GLY A 4 -73.46 17.17 42.66
CA GLY A 4 -72.61 16.85 41.51
C GLY A 4 -71.27 17.61 41.40
N PHE A 5 -70.90 18.48 42.33
CA PHE A 5 -69.74 19.43 42.10
C PHE A 5 -68.54 19.29 43.08
N VAL A 6 -68.62 18.47 44.15
CA VAL A 6 -67.54 18.38 45.11
C VAL A 6 -66.48 17.35 44.71
N GLY A 7 -66.87 16.28 43.97
CA GLY A 7 -65.95 15.21 43.50
C GLY A 7 -64.95 15.66 42.45
N SER A 8 -65.17 16.72 41.74
CA SER A 8 -64.30 17.20 40.64
C SER A 8 -63.06 18.01 41.13
N ARG A 9 -63.22 18.75 42.23
CA ARG A 9 -62.10 19.57 42.77
C ARG A 9 -61.03 18.76 43.50
N THR A 10 -61.41 17.77 44.29
CA THR A 10 -60.49 16.86 44.95
C THR A 10 -59.71 15.95 43.93
N GLY A 11 -60.40 15.49 42.88
CA GLY A 11 -59.74 14.76 41.79
C GLY A 11 -58.75 15.62 40.99
N LEU A 12 -59.04 16.91 40.86
CA LEU A 12 -58.15 17.85 40.15
C LEU A 12 -56.91 18.20 41.00
N VAL A 13 -57.06 18.32 42.32
CA VAL A 13 -55.94 18.55 43.26
C VAL A 13 -55.04 17.34 43.35
N LEU A 14 -55.56 16.14 43.43
CA LEU A 14 -54.80 14.88 43.40
C LEU A 14 -53.99 14.71 42.09
N LYS A 15 -54.59 15.02 40.95
CA LYS A 15 -53.87 14.99 39.65
C LYS A 15 -52.75 16.03 39.62
N ARG A 16 -52.92 17.24 40.13
CA ARG A 16 -51.88 18.28 40.19
C ARG A 16 -50.75 17.87 41.12
N ILE A 17 -51.02 17.29 42.28
CA ILE A 17 -50.01 16.76 43.22
C ILE A 17 -49.23 15.59 42.54
N GLY A 18 -49.93 14.68 41.88
CA GLY A 18 -49.30 13.59 41.13
C GLY A 18 -48.35 14.09 40.04
N LEU A 19 -48.80 15.10 39.27
CA LEU A 19 -47.99 15.71 38.22
C LEU A 19 -46.76 16.47 38.79
N ALA A 20 -46.93 17.16 39.96
CA ALA A 20 -45.84 17.85 40.65
C ALA A 20 -44.80 16.86 41.20
N VAL A 21 -45.22 15.70 41.74
CA VAL A 21 -44.33 14.65 42.19
C VAL A 21 -43.56 14.02 41.01
N ILE A 22 -44.26 13.72 39.93
CA ILE A 22 -43.58 13.19 38.71
C ILE A 22 -42.57 14.19 38.18
N ALA A 23 -42.94 15.50 38.09
CA ALA A 23 -42.05 16.54 37.66
C ALA A 23 -40.82 16.68 38.56
N ALA A 24 -40.99 16.60 39.89
CA ALA A 24 -39.89 16.64 40.84
C ALA A 24 -38.97 15.42 40.72
N VAL A 25 -39.48 14.21 40.51
CA VAL A 25 -38.70 13.00 40.33
C VAL A 25 -37.91 13.08 39.00
N VAL A 26 -38.55 13.51 37.90
CA VAL A 26 -37.89 13.67 36.61
C VAL A 26 -36.80 14.75 36.68
N SER A 27 -37.08 15.89 37.32
CA SER A 27 -36.09 16.94 37.52
C SER A 27 -34.90 16.50 38.36
N TRP A 28 -35.15 15.69 39.41
CA TRP A 28 -34.11 15.10 40.24
C TRP A 28 -33.23 14.14 39.38
N GLN A 29 -33.85 13.28 38.60
CA GLN A 29 -33.13 12.33 37.74
C GLN A 29 -32.30 13.03 36.68
N ILE A 30 -32.83 14.09 36.06
CA ILE A 30 -32.06 14.93 35.12
C ILE A 30 -30.87 15.58 35.84
N LEU A 31 -31.05 16.10 37.05
CA LEU A 31 -30.00 16.74 37.82
C LEU A 31 -28.89 15.76 38.19
N THR A 32 -29.22 14.54 38.67
CA THR A 32 -28.22 13.53 39.05
C THR A 32 -27.39 13.09 37.89
N VAL A 33 -27.99 12.85 36.70
CA VAL A 33 -27.27 12.48 35.47
C VAL A 33 -26.34 13.61 35.02
N ASN A 34 -26.85 14.84 34.94
CA ASN A 34 -26.01 15.98 34.49
C ASN A 34 -24.86 16.30 35.45
N LEU A 35 -25.06 16.13 36.78
CA LEU A 35 -23.96 16.29 37.73
C LEU A 35 -22.92 15.17 37.62
N SER A 36 -23.37 13.94 37.40
CA SER A 36 -22.46 12.83 37.17
C SER A 36 -21.62 13.03 35.90
N ASP A 37 -22.25 13.44 34.76
CA ASP A 37 -21.58 13.77 33.54
C ASP A 37 -20.55 14.90 33.73
N TYR A 38 -20.90 15.97 34.47
CA TYR A 38 -19.99 17.05 34.78
C TYR A 38 -18.73 16.57 35.50
N PHE A 39 -18.86 15.70 36.51
CA PHE A 39 -17.71 15.16 37.23
C PHE A 39 -16.86 14.19 36.39
N VAL A 40 -17.48 13.45 35.46
CA VAL A 40 -16.73 12.63 34.49
C VAL A 40 -15.90 13.53 33.54
N GLU A 41 -16.47 14.64 33.10
CA GLU A 41 -15.76 15.62 32.31
C GLU A 41 -14.62 16.27 33.11
N ASP A 42 -14.84 16.67 34.36
CA ASP A 42 -13.82 17.23 35.24
C ASP A 42 -12.65 16.25 35.46
N ALA A 43 -12.94 14.96 35.59
CA ALA A 43 -11.91 13.94 35.64
C ALA A 43 -11.01 13.89 34.40
N SER A 44 -11.58 14.13 33.22
CA SER A 44 -10.83 14.18 31.97
C SER A 44 -9.84 15.36 31.88
N TYR A 45 -10.08 16.42 32.64
CA TYR A 45 -9.19 17.58 32.80
C TYR A 45 -8.10 17.40 33.86
N GLY A 46 -7.97 16.21 34.45
CA GLY A 46 -6.88 15.87 35.35
C GLY A 46 -7.26 15.80 36.84
N ASN A 47 -8.52 15.68 37.17
CA ASN A 47 -9.03 15.47 38.53
C ASN A 47 -9.60 14.05 38.69
N PRO A 48 -8.77 13.00 38.91
CA PRO A 48 -9.23 11.61 38.95
C PRO A 48 -10.18 11.33 40.11
N GLU A 49 -10.16 12.12 41.21
CA GLU A 49 -11.08 11.94 42.35
C GLU A 49 -12.52 12.30 41.98
N ALA A 50 -12.72 13.09 40.93
CA ALA A 50 -14.03 13.47 40.41
C ALA A 50 -14.85 12.25 39.92
N LEU A 51 -14.20 11.15 39.49
CA LEU A 51 -14.90 9.90 39.11
C LEU A 51 -15.67 9.28 40.27
N GLN A 52 -15.12 9.31 41.47
CA GLN A 52 -15.84 8.81 42.67
C GLN A 52 -17.03 9.72 42.99
N THR A 53 -16.89 11.03 42.81
CA THR A 53 -17.99 11.98 42.97
C THR A 53 -19.08 11.75 41.92
N ALA A 54 -18.70 11.46 40.67
CA ALA A 54 -19.66 11.07 39.64
C ALA A 54 -20.50 9.86 40.03
N LEU A 55 -19.86 8.80 40.58
CA LEU A 55 -20.56 7.61 41.05
C LEU A 55 -21.40 7.85 42.33
N TRP A 56 -21.10 8.90 43.10
CA TRP A 56 -21.98 9.27 44.23
C TRP A 56 -23.30 9.86 43.73
N TRP A 57 -23.29 10.57 42.58
CA TRP A 57 -24.50 11.09 41.94
C TRP A 57 -25.25 10.05 41.13
N ASP A 58 -24.52 9.20 40.36
CA ASP A 58 -25.07 8.09 39.60
C ASP A 58 -24.17 6.86 39.74
N GLN A 59 -24.57 5.92 40.62
CA GLN A 59 -23.81 4.69 40.88
C GLN A 59 -23.66 3.75 39.70
N HIS A 60 -24.47 3.96 38.64
CA HIS A 60 -24.47 3.14 37.44
C HIS A 60 -23.92 3.91 36.22
N HIS A 61 -23.23 5.04 36.44
CA HIS A 61 -22.68 5.83 35.35
C HIS A 61 -21.62 5.04 34.56
N PRO A 62 -21.91 4.62 33.32
CA PRO A 62 -21.09 3.64 32.61
C PRO A 62 -19.67 4.12 32.36
N VAL A 63 -19.49 5.38 32.00
CA VAL A 63 -18.16 5.95 31.69
C VAL A 63 -17.31 6.08 32.95
N ALA A 64 -17.89 6.49 34.08
CA ALA A 64 -17.16 6.57 35.34
C ALA A 64 -16.70 5.20 35.82
N LEU A 65 -17.59 4.18 35.75
CA LEU A 65 -17.25 2.80 36.05
C LEU A 65 -16.15 2.25 35.16
N ALA A 66 -16.22 2.51 33.84
CA ALA A 66 -15.22 2.06 32.87
C ALA A 66 -13.85 2.69 33.14
N GLN A 67 -13.80 4.02 33.38
CA GLN A 67 -12.55 4.71 33.69
C GLN A 67 -11.91 4.24 34.98
N LEU A 68 -12.68 4.07 36.03
CA LEU A 68 -12.19 3.51 37.31
C LEU A 68 -11.73 2.05 37.17
N GLY A 69 -12.38 1.26 36.29
CA GLY A 69 -11.94 -0.08 35.93
C GLY A 69 -10.59 -0.08 35.23
N ALA A 70 -10.40 0.80 34.27
CA ALA A 70 -9.13 0.99 33.60
C ALA A 70 -8.03 1.51 34.54
N ASP A 71 -8.35 2.38 35.49
CA ASP A 71 -7.44 2.81 36.56
C ASP A 71 -7.02 1.64 37.45
N ALA A 72 -7.96 0.77 37.85
CA ALA A 72 -7.67 -0.40 38.62
C ALA A 72 -6.75 -1.41 37.89
N ILE A 73 -6.89 -1.53 36.56
CA ILE A 73 -5.92 -2.30 35.75
C ILE A 73 -4.51 -1.68 35.88
N ARG A 74 -4.38 -0.35 35.71
CA ARG A 74 -3.08 0.33 35.85
C ARG A 74 -2.46 0.22 37.26
N GLN A 75 -3.28 0.02 38.24
CA GLN A 75 -2.87 -0.20 39.65
C GLN A 75 -2.64 -1.66 40.00
N GLU A 76 -2.66 -2.55 39.01
CA GLU A 76 -2.49 -4.00 39.18
C GLU A 76 -3.52 -4.63 40.15
N GLN A 77 -4.76 -4.15 40.09
CA GLN A 77 -5.89 -4.62 40.92
C GLN A 77 -6.95 -5.35 40.05
N PRO A 78 -6.67 -6.54 39.53
CA PRO A 78 -7.52 -7.20 38.53
C PRO A 78 -8.92 -7.52 39.03
N ALA A 79 -9.07 -7.92 40.30
CA ALA A 79 -10.38 -8.23 40.89
C ALA A 79 -11.29 -6.99 40.99
N ALA A 80 -10.74 -5.84 41.41
CA ALA A 80 -11.46 -4.58 41.46
C ALA A 80 -11.81 -4.08 40.06
N ALA A 81 -10.85 -4.15 39.11
CA ALA A 81 -11.06 -3.82 37.72
C ALA A 81 -12.21 -4.62 37.10
N LEU A 82 -12.21 -5.95 37.27
CA LEU A 82 -13.23 -6.83 36.72
C LEU A 82 -14.64 -6.50 37.30
N ALA A 83 -14.74 -6.18 38.58
CA ALA A 83 -16.02 -5.80 39.20
C ALA A 83 -16.57 -4.49 38.59
N LEU A 84 -15.72 -3.47 38.45
CA LEU A 84 -16.08 -2.15 37.86
C LEU A 84 -16.45 -2.26 36.40
N LEU A 85 -15.65 -2.98 35.60
CA LEU A 85 -15.88 -3.15 34.17
C LEU A 85 -17.15 -3.96 33.89
N ARG A 86 -17.44 -5.02 34.70
CA ARG A 86 -18.70 -5.75 34.59
C ARG A 86 -19.91 -4.86 34.90
N ALA A 87 -19.79 -3.98 35.91
CA ALA A 87 -20.83 -3.01 36.21
C ALA A 87 -21.02 -1.97 35.06
N ALA A 88 -19.93 -1.52 34.46
CA ALA A 88 -19.99 -0.65 33.29
C ALA A 88 -20.70 -1.31 32.09
N ILE A 89 -20.37 -2.59 31.78
CA ILE A 89 -21.01 -3.37 30.73
C ILE A 89 -22.51 -3.59 31.03
N ALA A 90 -22.86 -3.86 32.29
CA ALA A 90 -24.26 -4.02 32.68
C ALA A 90 -25.06 -2.71 32.52
N SER A 91 -24.42 -1.56 32.77
CA SER A 91 -25.04 -0.23 32.63
C SER A 91 -25.16 0.24 31.19
N ASN A 92 -24.17 -0.10 30.35
CA ASN A 92 -24.18 0.20 28.90
C ASN A 92 -23.57 -0.95 28.12
N PRO A 93 -24.33 -1.97 27.75
CA PRO A 93 -23.83 -3.12 26.99
C PRO A 93 -23.45 -2.80 25.54
N ALA A 94 -23.81 -1.61 25.04
CA ALA A 94 -23.45 -1.17 23.69
C ALA A 94 -22.05 -0.52 23.60
N ASP A 95 -21.40 -0.23 24.73
CA ASP A 95 -20.01 0.23 24.76
C ASP A 95 -19.06 -0.97 24.85
N ALA A 96 -18.35 -1.27 23.78
CA ALA A 96 -17.44 -2.42 23.75
C ALA A 96 -16.05 -2.11 24.39
N ARG A 97 -15.71 -0.88 24.76
CA ARG A 97 -14.43 -0.56 25.40
C ARG A 97 -14.25 -1.30 26.74
N PRO A 98 -15.20 -1.25 27.69
CA PRO A 98 -15.09 -2.05 28.89
C PRO A 98 -15.05 -3.56 28.63
N GLN A 99 -15.69 -4.03 27.53
CA GLN A 99 -15.61 -5.44 27.14
C GLN A 99 -14.19 -5.84 26.73
N MET A 100 -13.50 -4.98 25.96
CA MET A 100 -12.10 -5.22 25.56
C MET A 100 -11.14 -5.23 26.75
N ASP A 101 -11.35 -4.35 27.74
CA ASP A 101 -10.58 -4.36 28.98
C ASP A 101 -10.78 -5.67 29.76
N VAL A 102 -12.00 -6.20 29.81
CA VAL A 102 -12.29 -7.52 30.42
C VAL A 102 -11.67 -8.66 29.61
N VAL A 103 -11.70 -8.59 28.27
CA VAL A 103 -11.02 -9.57 27.40
C VAL A 103 -9.54 -9.64 27.72
N ALA A 104 -8.88 -8.49 27.89
CA ALA A 104 -7.46 -8.43 28.25
C ALA A 104 -7.18 -9.04 29.64
N LEU A 105 -8.06 -8.82 30.62
CA LEU A 105 -7.94 -9.41 31.95
C LEU A 105 -8.10 -10.95 31.90
N TYR A 106 -9.06 -11.47 31.14
CA TYR A 106 -9.24 -12.93 31.01
C TYR A 106 -8.09 -13.60 30.23
N ALA A 107 -7.50 -12.90 29.30
CA ALA A 107 -6.29 -13.40 28.61
C ALA A 107 -5.12 -13.59 29.59
N ALA A 108 -5.02 -12.72 30.62
CA ALA A 108 -4.00 -12.82 31.67
C ALA A 108 -4.26 -13.94 32.68
N ASP A 109 -5.54 -14.29 32.91
CA ASP A 109 -5.97 -15.26 33.94
C ASP A 109 -6.29 -16.67 33.39
N ASP A 110 -5.95 -16.98 32.11
CA ASP A 110 -6.26 -18.26 31.44
C ASP A 110 -7.78 -18.60 31.34
N GLU A 111 -8.67 -17.64 31.57
CA GLU A 111 -10.13 -17.81 31.38
C GLU A 111 -10.53 -17.68 29.91
N VAL A 112 -9.89 -18.47 29.08
CA VAL A 112 -9.89 -18.44 27.62
C VAL A 112 -11.29 -18.41 27.02
N GLU A 113 -12.17 -19.33 27.38
CA GLU A 113 -13.52 -19.42 26.80
C GLU A 113 -14.37 -18.17 27.07
N GLN A 114 -14.18 -17.51 28.20
CA GLN A 114 -14.90 -16.28 28.50
C GLN A 114 -14.33 -15.12 27.71
N GLY A 115 -13.01 -15.06 27.58
CA GLY A 115 -12.32 -14.09 26.75
C GLY A 115 -12.77 -14.17 25.28
N ASP A 116 -12.78 -15.35 24.68
CA ASP A 116 -13.18 -15.58 23.29
C ASP A 116 -14.63 -15.17 23.02
N ARG A 117 -15.55 -15.49 23.96
CA ARG A 117 -16.96 -15.07 23.85
C ARG A 117 -17.11 -13.55 23.91
N LEU A 118 -16.39 -12.89 24.81
CA LEU A 118 -16.43 -11.43 24.90
C LEU A 118 -15.77 -10.73 23.71
N ALA A 119 -14.65 -11.24 23.22
CA ALA A 119 -13.99 -10.73 22.03
C ALA A 119 -14.93 -10.79 20.80
N THR A 120 -15.64 -11.91 20.62
CA THR A 120 -16.65 -12.08 19.58
C THR A 120 -17.82 -11.10 19.76
N ALA A 121 -18.30 -10.91 20.98
CA ALA A 121 -19.37 -9.95 21.28
C ALA A 121 -18.92 -8.50 21.01
N ALA A 122 -17.71 -8.14 21.44
CA ALA A 122 -17.12 -6.82 21.18
C ALA A 122 -16.99 -6.52 19.68
N ASN A 123 -16.55 -7.50 18.89
CA ASN A 123 -16.51 -7.37 17.43
C ASN A 123 -17.90 -7.10 16.83
N THR A 124 -18.93 -7.78 17.32
CA THR A 124 -20.32 -7.60 16.86
C THR A 124 -20.83 -6.18 17.14
N LEU A 125 -20.42 -5.60 18.26
CA LEU A 125 -20.82 -4.25 18.66
C LEU A 125 -20.03 -3.14 17.93
N MET A 126 -18.77 -3.39 17.60
CA MET A 126 -17.87 -2.41 16.99
C MET A 126 -17.10 -2.93 15.77
N PRO A 127 -17.81 -3.41 14.73
CA PRO A 127 -17.16 -4.07 13.58
C PRO A 127 -16.25 -3.16 12.77
N VAL A 128 -16.40 -1.85 12.87
CA VAL A 128 -15.63 -0.85 12.07
C VAL A 128 -14.88 0.16 12.94
N GLN A 129 -14.76 -0.07 14.23
CA GLN A 129 -13.98 0.82 15.10
C GLN A 129 -12.51 0.37 15.13
N TYR A 130 -11.66 1.08 14.41
CA TYR A 130 -10.27 0.69 14.15
C TYR A 130 -9.43 0.40 15.41
N ALA A 131 -9.61 1.17 16.48
CA ALA A 131 -8.89 0.92 17.74
C ALA A 131 -9.30 -0.42 18.36
N ALA A 132 -10.60 -0.70 18.47
CA ALA A 132 -11.09 -1.96 19.00
C ALA A 132 -10.67 -3.16 18.12
N GLN A 133 -10.64 -2.97 16.80
CA GLN A 133 -10.17 -4.00 15.88
C GLN A 133 -8.67 -4.29 16.06
N LEU A 134 -7.87 -3.28 16.40
CA LEU A 134 -6.47 -3.49 16.74
C LEU A 134 -6.30 -4.30 18.03
N ASP A 135 -7.06 -3.96 19.06
CA ASP A 135 -7.04 -4.69 20.34
C ASP A 135 -7.48 -6.16 20.16
N LEU A 136 -8.51 -6.39 19.31
CA LEU A 136 -8.93 -7.74 18.94
C LEU A 136 -7.84 -8.49 18.17
N ALA A 137 -7.15 -7.82 17.24
CA ALA A 137 -6.04 -8.43 16.51
C ALA A 137 -4.92 -8.88 17.45
N LEU A 138 -4.58 -8.06 18.44
CA LEU A 138 -3.57 -8.39 19.45
C LEU A 138 -4.04 -9.53 20.35
N TYR A 139 -5.30 -9.53 20.76
CA TYR A 139 -5.89 -10.62 21.53
C TYR A 139 -5.79 -11.96 20.81
N TRP A 140 -6.28 -12.04 19.54
CA TRP A 140 -6.25 -13.26 18.76
C TRP A 140 -4.84 -13.69 18.37
N SER A 141 -3.91 -12.72 18.20
CA SER A 141 -2.48 -13.03 18.02
C SER A 141 -1.89 -13.73 19.27
N GLY A 142 -2.23 -13.29 20.46
CA GLY A 142 -1.85 -13.96 21.72
C GLY A 142 -2.47 -15.35 21.89
N ARG A 143 -3.58 -15.60 21.19
CA ARG A 143 -4.25 -16.91 21.11
C ARG A 143 -3.71 -17.82 19.99
N GLU A 144 -2.73 -17.37 19.24
CA GLU A 144 -2.19 -18.05 18.05
C GLU A 144 -3.25 -18.32 16.96
N ASP A 145 -4.40 -17.63 17.01
CA ASP A 145 -5.41 -17.67 15.96
C ASP A 145 -5.06 -16.65 14.86
N VAL A 146 -4.24 -17.11 13.91
CA VAL A 146 -3.72 -16.29 12.81
C VAL A 146 -4.84 -15.72 11.94
N GLU A 147 -5.91 -16.49 11.71
CA GLU A 147 -7.01 -16.06 10.86
C GLU A 147 -7.76 -14.88 11.46
N GLN A 148 -8.19 -14.99 12.72
CA GLN A 148 -8.88 -13.92 13.43
C GLN A 148 -7.95 -12.70 13.61
N ALA A 149 -6.70 -12.92 13.99
CA ALA A 149 -5.73 -11.84 14.17
C ALA A 149 -5.55 -11.03 12.89
N VAL A 150 -5.38 -11.68 11.73
CA VAL A 150 -5.22 -11.02 10.43
C VAL A 150 -6.49 -10.31 10.00
N GLN A 151 -7.68 -10.90 10.18
CA GLN A 151 -8.95 -10.27 9.83
C GLN A 151 -9.18 -8.97 10.60
N HIS A 152 -8.95 -8.98 11.91
CA HIS A 152 -9.09 -7.79 12.75
C HIS A 152 -8.03 -6.73 12.44
N LEU A 153 -6.78 -7.15 12.25
CA LEU A 153 -5.70 -6.25 11.85
C LEU A 153 -5.98 -5.59 10.49
N ALA A 154 -6.56 -6.34 9.56
CA ALA A 154 -6.94 -5.82 8.25
C ALA A 154 -7.90 -4.64 8.34
N ILE A 155 -8.91 -4.74 9.21
CA ILE A 155 -9.87 -3.65 9.45
C ILE A 155 -9.16 -2.47 10.16
N ALA A 156 -8.34 -2.75 11.18
CA ALA A 156 -7.59 -1.71 11.89
C ALA A 156 -6.70 -0.87 10.96
N LEU A 157 -6.05 -1.51 9.99
CA LEU A 157 -5.17 -0.86 9.01
C LEU A 157 -5.90 0.07 8.02
N VAL A 158 -7.22 -0.09 7.84
CA VAL A 158 -8.02 0.85 7.03
C VAL A 158 -8.01 2.26 7.63
N GLY A 159 -8.12 2.37 8.96
CA GLY A 159 -8.11 3.66 9.66
C GLY A 159 -6.72 4.20 9.97
N GLY A 160 -5.72 3.34 10.09
CA GLY A 160 -4.39 3.66 10.57
C GLY A 160 -3.37 3.88 9.47
N ARG A 161 -3.40 5.02 8.78
CA ARG A 161 -2.40 5.35 7.75
C ARG A 161 -1.02 5.63 8.36
N GLY A 162 0.05 5.37 7.60
CA GLY A 162 1.43 5.70 7.97
C GLY A 162 1.96 4.86 9.12
N ARG A 163 1.98 5.41 10.34
CA ARG A 163 2.61 4.77 11.51
C ARG A 163 2.10 3.36 11.80
N LEU A 164 0.79 3.11 11.68
CA LEU A 164 0.22 1.78 11.92
C LEU A 164 0.71 0.78 10.87
N GLN A 165 0.77 1.18 9.59
CA GLN A 165 1.31 0.38 8.51
C GLN A 165 2.80 0.07 8.73
N GLU A 166 3.60 1.07 9.09
CA GLU A 166 5.03 0.89 9.41
C GLU A 166 5.24 -0.13 10.55
N THR A 167 4.35 -0.13 11.56
CA THR A 167 4.45 -1.04 12.70
C THR A 167 4.06 -2.47 12.35
N TYR A 168 2.98 -2.66 11.57
CA TYR A 168 2.38 -3.99 11.39
C TYR A 168 2.68 -4.66 10.05
N PHE A 169 3.18 -3.95 9.04
CA PHE A 169 3.60 -4.57 7.79
C PHE A 169 4.73 -5.60 7.95
N PRO A 170 5.74 -5.40 8.82
CA PRO A 170 6.72 -6.45 9.12
C PRO A 170 6.09 -7.72 9.67
N GLN A 171 5.08 -7.60 10.55
CA GLN A 171 4.36 -8.75 11.12
C GLN A 171 3.51 -9.46 10.06
N LEU A 172 2.79 -8.70 9.23
CA LEU A 172 2.05 -9.27 8.10
C LEU A 172 2.98 -9.98 7.09
N LEU A 173 4.20 -9.47 6.90
CA LEU A 173 5.19 -10.12 6.04
C LEU A 173 5.65 -11.45 6.64
N ALA A 174 5.85 -11.53 7.95
CA ALA A 174 6.15 -12.78 8.63
C ALA A 174 4.98 -13.79 8.54
N VAL A 175 3.74 -13.31 8.66
CA VAL A 175 2.53 -14.12 8.43
C VAL A 175 2.46 -14.61 6.98
N ALA A 176 2.75 -13.75 6.00
CA ALA A 176 2.73 -14.10 4.56
C ALA A 176 3.76 -15.17 4.19
N ALA A 177 4.86 -15.31 4.95
CA ALA A 177 5.84 -16.36 4.75
C ALA A 177 5.25 -17.77 5.04
N LEU A 178 4.20 -17.87 5.84
CA LEU A 178 3.52 -19.12 6.22
C LEU A 178 2.31 -19.40 5.31
N GLU A 179 2.10 -20.66 4.95
CA GLU A 179 0.95 -21.06 4.12
C GLU A 179 -0.39 -20.73 4.77
N GLN A 180 -0.55 -21.05 6.07
CA GLN A 180 -1.75 -20.69 6.84
C GLN A 180 -1.99 -19.17 6.87
N GLY A 181 -0.91 -18.38 6.99
CA GLY A 181 -0.99 -16.92 6.99
C GLY A 181 -1.45 -16.37 5.64
N ARG A 182 -0.99 -16.94 4.52
CA ARG A 182 -1.48 -16.58 3.19
C ARG A 182 -2.96 -16.89 3.02
N GLY A 183 -3.42 -18.03 3.56
CA GLY A 183 -4.84 -18.35 3.60
C GLY A 183 -5.68 -17.28 4.30
N ALA A 184 -5.19 -16.73 5.42
CA ALA A 184 -5.82 -15.64 6.14
C ALA A 184 -5.78 -14.29 5.39
N LEU A 185 -4.77 -14.08 4.54
CA LEU A 185 -4.63 -12.86 3.71
C LEU A 185 -5.50 -12.88 2.44
N LEU A 186 -5.84 -14.05 1.92
CA LEU A 186 -6.57 -14.18 0.66
C LEU A 186 -7.91 -13.41 0.64
N PRO A 187 -8.79 -13.51 1.64
CA PRO A 187 -10.06 -12.77 1.65
C PRO A 187 -9.89 -11.24 1.62
N ILE A 188 -8.76 -10.74 2.13
CA ILE A 188 -8.41 -9.31 2.12
C ILE A 188 -8.16 -8.86 0.69
N THR A 189 -7.43 -9.66 -0.08
CA THR A 189 -7.07 -9.35 -1.47
C THR A 189 -8.27 -9.40 -2.43
N GLU A 190 -9.30 -10.14 -2.07
CA GLU A 190 -10.54 -10.25 -2.85
C GLU A 190 -11.48 -9.05 -2.65
N ASN A 191 -11.17 -8.17 -1.70
CA ASN A 191 -11.94 -6.97 -1.40
C ASN A 191 -11.07 -5.70 -1.40
N PRO A 192 -10.45 -5.31 -2.53
CA PRO A 192 -9.48 -4.20 -2.59
C PRO A 192 -10.10 -2.84 -2.23
N THR A 193 -11.41 -2.66 -2.43
CA THR A 193 -12.11 -1.44 -2.03
C THR A 193 -12.22 -1.32 -0.50
N LEU A 194 -12.42 -2.44 0.17
CA LEU A 194 -12.53 -2.49 1.62
C LEU A 194 -11.15 -2.37 2.29
N TYR A 195 -10.11 -2.92 1.66
CA TYR A 195 -8.73 -2.94 2.17
C TYR A 195 -7.74 -2.21 1.26
N PRO A 196 -7.85 -0.88 1.11
CA PRO A 196 -7.02 -0.10 0.18
C PRO A 196 -5.52 -0.06 0.55
N TRP A 197 -5.15 -0.55 1.73
CA TRP A 197 -3.77 -0.64 2.19
C TRP A 197 -3.01 -1.83 1.57
N TRP A 198 -3.69 -2.79 0.93
CA TRP A 198 -3.07 -3.99 0.35
C TRP A 198 -1.96 -3.66 -0.64
N GLU A 199 -2.19 -2.73 -1.56
CA GLU A 199 -1.14 -2.32 -2.52
C GLU A 199 0.10 -1.76 -1.82
N SER A 200 -0.08 -1.03 -0.72
CA SER A 200 1.03 -0.51 0.09
C SER A 200 1.78 -1.63 0.79
N PHE A 201 1.08 -2.64 1.28
CA PHE A 201 1.68 -3.84 1.88
C PHE A 201 2.44 -4.65 0.83
N PHE A 202 1.85 -4.89 -0.35
CA PHE A 202 2.54 -5.64 -1.41
C PHE A 202 3.81 -4.91 -1.88
N ARG A 203 3.78 -3.59 -1.97
CA ARG A 203 4.97 -2.76 -2.24
C ARG A 203 6.02 -2.90 -1.15
N TYR A 204 5.61 -2.92 0.11
CA TYR A 204 6.48 -3.18 1.24
C TYR A 204 7.11 -4.58 1.13
N ALA A 205 6.30 -5.62 0.92
CA ALA A 205 6.76 -7.00 0.78
C ALA A 205 7.77 -7.16 -0.37
N ALA A 206 7.47 -6.61 -1.55
CA ALA A 206 8.37 -6.66 -2.72
C ALA A 206 9.72 -5.97 -2.46
N ARG A 207 9.75 -4.92 -1.64
CA ARG A 207 10.97 -4.18 -1.31
C ARG A 207 11.78 -4.81 -0.19
N ASP A 208 11.12 -5.25 0.90
CA ASP A 208 11.72 -5.52 2.21
C ASP A 208 11.72 -7.01 2.60
N ALA A 209 11.05 -7.91 1.88
CA ALA A 209 11.16 -9.35 2.12
C ALA A 209 12.63 -9.79 2.02
N GLN A 210 13.07 -10.65 2.95
CA GLN A 210 14.46 -11.13 2.98
C GLN A 210 14.84 -11.85 1.69
N ASP A 211 13.93 -12.66 1.17
CA ASP A 211 14.08 -13.38 -0.09
C ASP A 211 12.83 -13.23 -0.97
N VAL A 212 12.96 -13.63 -2.22
CA VAL A 212 11.88 -13.55 -3.20
C VAL A 212 10.78 -14.57 -2.95
N THR A 213 11.06 -15.66 -2.23
CA THR A 213 10.11 -16.80 -2.11
C THR A 213 8.81 -16.40 -1.44
N THR A 214 8.86 -15.51 -0.44
CA THR A 214 7.66 -14.97 0.20
C THR A 214 6.83 -14.14 -0.78
N VAL A 215 7.47 -13.31 -1.61
CA VAL A 215 6.77 -12.50 -2.62
C VAL A 215 6.18 -13.39 -3.71
N THR A 216 6.92 -14.40 -4.17
CA THR A 216 6.44 -15.41 -5.13
C THR A 216 5.20 -16.13 -4.56
N ALA A 217 5.25 -16.58 -3.31
CA ALA A 217 4.13 -17.25 -2.67
C ALA A 217 2.87 -16.34 -2.51
N LEU A 218 3.07 -15.03 -2.32
CA LEU A 218 1.96 -14.05 -2.37
C LEU A 218 1.38 -13.91 -3.78
N VAL A 219 2.22 -13.90 -4.81
CA VAL A 219 1.78 -13.86 -6.21
C VAL A 219 1.02 -15.13 -6.56
N ASP A 220 1.55 -16.31 -6.23
CA ASP A 220 0.89 -17.59 -6.47
C ASP A 220 -0.49 -17.67 -5.80
N MET A 221 -0.59 -17.18 -4.54
CA MET A 221 -1.86 -17.07 -3.82
C MET A 221 -2.85 -16.18 -4.58
N ARG A 222 -2.39 -15.02 -5.07
CA ARG A 222 -3.21 -14.07 -5.82
C ARG A 222 -3.63 -14.61 -7.17
N GLU A 223 -2.78 -15.34 -7.89
CA GLU A 223 -3.07 -15.95 -9.18
C GLU A 223 -4.01 -17.15 -9.06
N ALA A 224 -3.99 -17.85 -7.93
CA ALA A 224 -4.95 -18.91 -7.64
C ALA A 224 -6.36 -18.39 -7.35
N SER A 225 -6.52 -17.10 -6.98
CA SER A 225 -7.82 -16.48 -6.78
C SER A 225 -8.52 -16.23 -8.12
N THR A 226 -9.76 -16.68 -8.22
CA THR A 226 -10.61 -16.47 -9.42
C THR A 226 -11.48 -15.23 -9.32
N GLN A 227 -11.56 -14.59 -8.17
CA GLN A 227 -12.49 -13.48 -7.90
C GLN A 227 -11.92 -12.13 -8.34
N VAL A 228 -10.67 -11.86 -7.97
CA VAL A 228 -10.01 -10.59 -8.29
C VAL A 228 -8.63 -10.89 -8.89
N PRO A 229 -8.39 -10.55 -10.17
CA PRO A 229 -7.11 -10.83 -10.80
C PRO A 229 -5.98 -10.02 -10.17
N LEU A 230 -4.76 -10.50 -10.31
CA LEU A 230 -3.55 -9.79 -9.92
C LEU A 230 -3.50 -8.43 -10.63
N SER A 231 -3.28 -7.35 -9.87
CA SER A 231 -3.25 -6.00 -10.43
C SER A 231 -1.98 -5.77 -11.28
N ALA A 232 -2.04 -4.79 -12.17
CA ALA A 232 -0.85 -4.38 -12.94
C ALA A 232 0.31 -3.94 -12.05
N LEU A 233 -0.01 -3.27 -10.93
CA LEU A 233 0.99 -2.85 -9.93
C LEU A 233 1.66 -4.04 -9.25
N GLU A 234 0.90 -5.05 -8.82
CA GLU A 234 1.46 -6.26 -8.19
C GLU A 234 2.40 -6.98 -9.17
N ARG A 235 2.02 -7.14 -10.44
CA ARG A 235 2.87 -7.71 -11.50
C ARG A 235 4.16 -6.93 -11.67
N GLU A 236 4.06 -5.61 -11.77
CA GLU A 236 5.21 -4.72 -11.94
C GLU A 236 6.18 -4.83 -10.77
N LEU A 237 5.67 -4.81 -9.55
CA LEU A 237 6.47 -4.94 -8.33
C LEU A 237 7.15 -6.30 -8.23
N TYR A 238 6.47 -7.37 -8.64
CA TYR A 238 7.04 -8.72 -8.65
C TYR A 238 8.17 -8.86 -9.68
N ILE A 239 7.95 -8.40 -10.92
CA ILE A 239 9.00 -8.36 -11.96
C ILE A 239 10.20 -7.55 -11.47
N GLY A 240 9.95 -6.40 -10.85
CA GLY A 240 11.00 -5.57 -10.26
C GLY A 240 11.78 -6.29 -9.16
N ARG A 241 11.10 -7.08 -8.34
CA ARG A 241 11.71 -7.88 -7.28
C ARG A 241 12.55 -9.02 -7.86
N LEU A 242 12.03 -9.80 -8.79
CA LEU A 242 12.78 -10.87 -9.46
C LEU A 242 14.08 -10.34 -10.08
N ARG A 243 14.01 -9.17 -10.73
CA ARG A 243 15.19 -8.52 -11.32
C ARG A 243 16.20 -8.02 -10.28
N LYS A 244 15.71 -7.52 -9.14
CA LYS A 244 16.56 -7.09 -8.01
C LYS A 244 17.36 -8.26 -7.41
N ASP A 245 16.78 -9.45 -7.43
CA ASP A 245 17.38 -10.67 -6.91
C ASP A 245 18.10 -11.49 -8.02
N ASP A 246 18.44 -10.84 -9.15
CA ASP A 246 19.15 -11.40 -10.30
C ASP A 246 18.45 -12.59 -10.99
N LEU A 247 17.17 -12.79 -10.73
CA LEU A 247 16.29 -13.80 -11.37
C LEU A 247 15.72 -13.25 -12.69
N ILE A 248 16.63 -12.90 -13.62
CA ILE A 248 16.26 -12.17 -14.84
C ILE A 248 15.47 -13.06 -15.82
N ALA A 249 15.77 -14.35 -15.88
CA ALA A 249 15.05 -15.29 -16.73
C ALA A 249 13.59 -15.43 -16.28
N GLU A 250 13.39 -15.62 -14.99
CA GLU A 250 12.06 -15.71 -14.35
C GLU A 250 11.28 -14.41 -14.54
N ALA A 251 11.94 -13.26 -14.33
CA ALA A 251 11.35 -11.96 -14.57
C ALA A 251 10.90 -11.78 -16.02
N TYR A 252 11.74 -12.19 -16.99
CA TYR A 252 11.40 -12.11 -18.41
C TYR A 252 10.24 -13.03 -18.78
N LEU A 253 10.27 -14.28 -18.35
CA LEU A 253 9.18 -15.24 -18.61
C LEU A 253 7.86 -14.77 -17.99
N TYR A 254 7.91 -14.27 -16.76
CA TYR A 254 6.73 -13.76 -16.09
C TYR A 254 6.16 -12.51 -16.81
N TRP A 255 7.05 -11.63 -17.28
CA TRP A 255 6.67 -10.46 -18.06
C TRP A 255 6.03 -10.85 -19.41
N VAL A 256 6.66 -11.76 -20.17
CA VAL A 256 6.14 -12.22 -21.49
C VAL A 256 4.77 -12.87 -21.33
N ASN A 257 4.58 -13.71 -20.30
CA ASN A 257 3.30 -14.36 -20.02
C ASN A 257 2.18 -13.35 -19.65
N GLY A 258 2.55 -12.17 -19.23
CA GLY A 258 1.62 -11.09 -18.89
C GLY A 258 1.27 -10.15 -20.05
N LEU A 259 1.92 -10.31 -21.22
CA LEU A 259 1.64 -9.49 -22.40
C LEU A 259 0.28 -9.88 -23.02
N ASP A 260 -0.44 -8.89 -23.51
CA ASP A 260 -1.63 -9.13 -24.30
C ASP A 260 -1.29 -9.50 -25.76
N LYS A 261 -2.34 -9.86 -26.54
CA LYS A 261 -2.14 -10.26 -27.94
C LYS A 261 -1.61 -9.14 -28.83
N GLU A 262 -1.93 -7.90 -28.49
CA GLU A 262 -1.46 -6.73 -29.23
C GLU A 262 -0.01 -6.45 -28.93
N ASP A 263 0.44 -6.63 -27.69
CA ASP A 263 1.83 -6.44 -27.31
C ASP A 263 2.74 -7.55 -27.83
N LEU A 264 2.24 -8.79 -27.96
CA LEU A 264 3.04 -9.93 -28.47
C LEU A 264 3.58 -9.73 -29.90
N GLN A 265 2.93 -8.93 -30.73
CA GLN A 265 3.43 -8.64 -32.10
C GLN A 265 4.74 -7.82 -32.11
N TYR A 266 5.02 -7.09 -31.01
CA TYR A 266 6.23 -6.29 -30.85
C TYR A 266 7.36 -7.04 -30.13
N LEU A 267 7.11 -8.32 -29.77
CA LEU A 267 8.09 -9.13 -29.04
C LEU A 267 9.25 -9.56 -29.93
N GLY A 268 10.48 -9.37 -29.43
CA GLY A 268 11.73 -9.76 -30.06
C GLY A 268 12.85 -9.78 -29.02
N TYR A 269 14.11 -9.81 -29.46
CA TYR A 269 15.24 -9.53 -28.56
C TYR A 269 15.21 -8.10 -27.99
N LEU A 270 14.53 -7.21 -28.67
CA LEU A 270 14.17 -5.87 -28.26
C LEU A 270 12.65 -5.74 -28.43
N PHE A 271 11.96 -5.30 -27.41
CA PHE A 271 10.52 -5.06 -27.47
C PHE A 271 10.22 -3.70 -28.10
N ASP A 272 9.27 -3.64 -29.02
CA ASP A 272 8.80 -2.40 -29.67
C ASP A 272 9.92 -1.49 -30.16
N GLY A 273 10.77 -2.04 -31.02
CA GLY A 273 11.88 -1.25 -31.61
C GLY A 273 11.44 -0.18 -32.58
N GLY A 274 10.19 -0.19 -33.06
CA GLY A 274 9.55 0.85 -33.87
C GLY A 274 8.90 1.96 -33.04
N PHE A 275 8.82 1.83 -31.72
CA PHE A 275 8.18 2.80 -30.82
C PHE A 275 6.72 3.08 -31.13
N GLU A 276 5.99 2.04 -31.52
CA GLU A 276 4.57 2.09 -31.86
C GLU A 276 3.66 2.09 -30.62
N ARG A 277 4.21 1.73 -29.46
CA ARG A 277 3.49 1.74 -28.17
C ARG A 277 3.86 2.99 -27.36
N GLU A 278 2.95 3.39 -26.49
CA GLU A 278 3.22 4.50 -25.56
C GLU A 278 4.37 4.14 -24.60
N ILE A 279 5.35 5.03 -24.51
CA ILE A 279 6.47 4.86 -23.58
C ILE A 279 6.02 5.27 -22.18
N VAL A 280 5.70 4.29 -21.34
CA VAL A 280 5.29 4.48 -19.96
C VAL A 280 6.36 4.00 -18.99
N TYR A 281 6.38 4.58 -17.79
CA TYR A 281 7.29 4.12 -16.76
C TYR A 281 6.83 2.75 -16.22
N LYS A 282 7.50 1.67 -16.64
CA LYS A 282 7.29 0.31 -16.16
C LYS A 282 8.63 -0.33 -15.77
N THR A 283 8.58 -1.37 -14.98
CA THR A 283 9.78 -2.07 -14.46
C THR A 283 10.14 -3.34 -15.23
N GLY A 284 9.35 -3.71 -16.22
CA GLY A 284 9.52 -4.89 -17.07
C GLY A 284 10.62 -4.76 -18.12
N PHE A 285 10.33 -5.29 -19.29
CA PHE A 285 11.23 -5.28 -20.46
C PHE A 285 10.72 -4.35 -21.58
N GLU A 286 9.78 -3.48 -21.27
CA GLU A 286 9.33 -2.37 -22.13
C GLU A 286 10.31 -1.20 -22.06
N TRP A 287 10.14 -0.25 -22.98
CA TRP A 287 10.85 1.03 -22.92
C TRP A 287 10.52 1.80 -21.65
N ARG A 288 11.55 2.24 -20.96
CA ARG A 288 11.46 3.07 -19.76
C ARG A 288 12.00 4.46 -20.01
N ALA A 289 11.14 5.46 -19.90
CA ALA A 289 11.51 6.87 -19.96
C ALA A 289 11.31 7.51 -18.57
N SER A 290 12.37 8.03 -17.97
CA SER A 290 12.34 8.62 -16.62
C SER A 290 13.10 9.95 -16.55
N PRO A 291 12.78 10.96 -17.40
CA PRO A 291 13.45 12.24 -17.33
C PRO A 291 13.10 12.97 -16.01
N PRO A 292 14.07 13.61 -15.34
CA PRO A 292 13.79 14.37 -14.12
C PRO A 292 12.79 15.50 -14.40
N ARG A 293 11.97 15.82 -13.41
CA ARG A 293 11.04 16.96 -13.51
C ARG A 293 11.84 18.25 -13.80
N ASN A 294 11.32 19.09 -14.67
CA ASN A 294 11.94 20.35 -15.08
C ASN A 294 13.35 20.22 -15.70
N SER A 295 13.73 19.04 -16.15
CA SER A 295 15.02 18.79 -16.80
C SER A 295 15.13 19.44 -18.18
N GLY A 296 14.01 19.78 -18.81
CA GLY A 296 13.98 20.24 -20.20
C GLY A 296 14.17 19.09 -21.21
N ILE A 297 14.07 17.85 -20.76
CA ILE A 297 14.05 16.65 -21.59
C ILE A 297 12.61 16.20 -21.77
N ARG A 298 12.22 15.89 -23.01
CA ARG A 298 10.95 15.25 -23.33
C ARG A 298 11.21 14.04 -24.21
N ILE A 299 10.64 12.90 -23.82
CA ILE A 299 10.74 11.62 -24.51
C ILE A 299 9.32 11.20 -24.85
N THR A 300 9.00 11.05 -26.13
CA THR A 300 7.65 10.71 -26.62
C THR A 300 7.76 9.91 -27.91
N SER A 301 6.74 9.15 -28.26
CA SER A 301 6.49 8.73 -29.64
C SER A 301 5.87 9.89 -30.41
N GLY A 302 6.05 9.95 -31.70
CA GLY A 302 5.49 11.00 -32.55
C GLY A 302 5.62 10.73 -34.01
N ASP A 303 4.77 11.39 -34.81
CA ASP A 303 4.72 11.29 -36.22
C ASP A 303 5.86 12.12 -36.86
N THR A 304 6.50 11.57 -37.86
CA THR A 304 7.48 12.28 -38.68
C THR A 304 7.64 11.57 -40.03
N TYR A 305 8.28 12.21 -41.00
CA TYR A 305 8.49 11.60 -42.33
C TYR A 305 9.51 10.46 -42.27
N GLY A 306 9.31 9.44 -43.09
CA GLY A 306 10.28 8.37 -43.32
C GLY A 306 10.42 7.36 -42.20
N VAL A 307 9.39 7.22 -41.35
CA VAL A 307 9.29 6.18 -40.31
C VAL A 307 8.97 4.81 -40.91
N GLU A 308 9.35 3.74 -40.23
CA GLU A 308 8.81 2.40 -40.45
C GLU A 308 7.65 2.19 -39.52
N GLY A 309 6.42 2.03 -40.04
CA GLY A 309 5.20 2.01 -39.24
C GLY A 309 4.56 3.39 -39.10
N ASP A 310 3.93 3.67 -37.93
CA ASP A 310 3.14 4.89 -37.72
C ASP A 310 3.90 5.97 -36.93
N THR A 311 4.82 5.59 -36.06
CA THR A 311 5.51 6.53 -35.17
C THR A 311 7.03 6.29 -35.09
N ALA A 312 7.73 7.24 -34.49
CA ALA A 312 9.14 7.11 -34.10
C ALA A 312 9.36 7.72 -32.71
N LEU A 313 10.42 7.29 -32.04
CA LEU A 313 10.88 7.92 -30.84
C LEU A 313 11.36 9.34 -31.08
N ARG A 314 10.89 10.29 -30.29
CA ARG A 314 11.34 11.69 -30.27
C ARG A 314 11.92 12.04 -28.91
N VAL A 315 13.22 12.34 -28.86
CA VAL A 315 13.89 12.85 -27.66
C VAL A 315 14.30 14.30 -27.92
N SER A 316 13.72 15.22 -27.13
CA SER A 316 14.00 16.67 -27.27
C SER A 316 14.68 17.23 -26.02
N PHE A 317 15.60 18.18 -26.25
CA PHE A 317 16.46 18.79 -25.22
C PHE A 317 16.39 20.31 -25.32
N SER A 318 16.40 21.00 -24.18
CA SER A 318 16.26 22.47 -24.09
C SER A 318 17.56 23.22 -23.77
N GLY A 319 18.73 22.62 -23.93
CA GLY A 319 20.02 23.28 -23.66
C GLY A 319 20.47 23.20 -22.18
N LYS A 320 19.79 22.46 -21.35
CA LYS A 320 20.22 22.26 -19.95
C LYS A 320 21.34 21.22 -19.86
N ARG A 321 22.24 21.40 -18.87
CA ARG A 321 23.33 20.45 -18.57
C ARG A 321 22.80 19.30 -17.76
N ILE A 322 22.62 18.14 -18.41
CA ILE A 322 22.09 16.93 -17.76
C ILE A 322 22.80 15.70 -18.33
N TRP A 323 23.33 14.87 -17.45
CA TRP A 323 23.83 13.54 -17.79
C TRP A 323 22.66 12.68 -18.27
N PHE A 324 22.41 12.70 -19.58
CA PHE A 324 21.29 12.01 -20.17
C PHE A 324 21.54 10.50 -20.18
N ARG A 325 20.65 9.76 -19.54
CA ARG A 325 20.56 8.30 -19.51
C ARG A 325 19.15 7.85 -19.09
N HIS A 326 18.16 8.60 -19.52
CA HIS A 326 16.80 8.51 -19.00
C HIS A 326 15.85 7.75 -19.92
N LEU A 327 16.40 7.13 -20.98
CA LEU A 327 15.70 6.20 -21.84
C LEU A 327 16.47 4.89 -21.88
N SER A 328 15.82 3.80 -21.49
CA SER A 328 16.45 2.48 -21.45
C SER A 328 15.44 1.36 -21.62
N GLN A 329 15.92 0.19 -22.01
CA GLN A 329 15.15 -1.04 -22.02
C GLN A 329 16.00 -2.17 -21.47
N ASN A 330 15.38 -3.01 -20.61
CA ASN A 330 16.02 -4.23 -20.14
C ASN A 330 15.97 -5.28 -21.24
N LEU A 331 17.02 -6.06 -21.37
CA LEU A 331 17.13 -7.12 -22.35
C LEU A 331 17.41 -8.46 -21.63
N TYR A 332 16.99 -9.54 -22.27
CA TYR A 332 17.35 -10.90 -21.87
C TYR A 332 17.96 -11.61 -23.08
N LEU A 333 19.27 -11.43 -23.25
CA LEU A 333 20.05 -12.05 -24.31
C LEU A 333 20.91 -13.15 -23.70
N GLY A 334 20.89 -14.34 -24.31
CA GLY A 334 21.82 -15.42 -23.93
C GLY A 334 23.26 -15.11 -24.39
N GLN A 335 24.22 -15.87 -23.87
CA GLN A 335 25.62 -15.80 -24.34
C GLN A 335 25.72 -15.82 -25.87
N GLY A 336 26.51 -14.92 -26.46
CA GLY A 336 26.70 -14.87 -27.91
C GLY A 336 27.01 -13.47 -28.42
N THR A 337 27.12 -13.37 -29.75
CA THR A 337 27.31 -12.10 -30.43
C THR A 337 26.03 -11.72 -31.18
N TYR A 338 25.66 -10.45 -31.05
CA TYR A 338 24.47 -9.89 -31.66
C TYR A 338 24.83 -8.61 -32.39
N ALA A 339 24.01 -8.22 -33.37
CA ALA A 339 24.04 -6.91 -33.99
C ALA A 339 22.82 -6.13 -33.55
N LEU A 340 23.00 -4.91 -33.02
CA LEU A 340 21.92 -3.95 -32.84
C LEU A 340 22.00 -2.97 -34.02
N SER A 341 20.90 -2.79 -34.73
CA SER A 341 20.76 -1.85 -35.80
C SER A 341 19.54 -0.96 -35.61
N GLY A 342 19.48 0.14 -36.31
CA GLY A 342 18.34 1.05 -36.28
C GLY A 342 18.60 2.28 -37.12
N ARG A 343 17.67 3.24 -37.09
CA ARG A 343 17.72 4.48 -37.84
C ARG A 343 17.68 5.68 -36.89
N VAL A 344 18.44 6.72 -37.23
CA VAL A 344 18.44 7.97 -36.45
C VAL A 344 18.35 9.18 -37.39
N ARG A 345 17.69 10.22 -36.91
CA ARG A 345 17.63 11.53 -37.55
C ARG A 345 17.84 12.63 -36.52
N PRO A 346 19.05 13.21 -36.44
CA PRO A 346 19.29 14.37 -35.59
C PRO A 346 18.70 15.63 -36.27
N ASP A 347 18.02 16.44 -35.49
CA ASP A 347 17.40 17.69 -35.90
C ASP A 347 17.88 18.82 -34.98
N ASN A 348 18.83 19.63 -35.49
CA ASN A 348 19.52 20.68 -34.76
C ASN A 348 20.05 20.19 -33.37
N LEU A 349 20.56 18.95 -33.33
CA LEU A 349 21.06 18.33 -32.12
C LEU A 349 22.47 18.85 -31.80
N LYS A 350 22.52 19.86 -30.94
CA LYS A 350 23.77 20.42 -30.43
C LYS A 350 24.17 19.63 -29.18
N ALA A 351 25.04 18.68 -29.30
CA ALA A 351 25.64 17.88 -28.26
C ALA A 351 27.14 17.76 -28.54
N ARG A 352 27.95 18.29 -27.62
CA ARG A 352 29.40 18.42 -27.85
C ARG A 352 30.10 17.10 -28.15
N ARG A 353 29.69 16.03 -27.46
CA ARG A 353 30.20 14.67 -27.61
C ARG A 353 29.18 13.73 -28.25
N GLY A 354 27.96 14.22 -28.47
CA GLY A 354 26.85 13.45 -29.02
C GLY A 354 26.12 12.57 -28.00
N LEU A 355 25.11 11.92 -28.54
CA LEU A 355 24.38 10.84 -27.86
C LEU A 355 24.80 9.51 -28.48
N GLN A 356 24.74 8.41 -27.72
CA GLN A 356 25.01 7.06 -28.22
C GLN A 356 24.08 6.04 -27.58
N TRP A 357 23.82 4.96 -28.28
CA TRP A 357 23.31 3.75 -27.70
C TRP A 357 24.43 2.95 -27.05
N ARG A 358 24.15 2.40 -25.88
CA ARG A 358 25.07 1.56 -25.13
C ARG A 358 24.35 0.39 -24.52
N VAL A 359 24.96 -0.78 -24.58
CA VAL A 359 24.49 -1.98 -23.88
C VAL A 359 25.47 -2.32 -22.78
N ASP A 360 24.95 -2.41 -21.56
CA ASP A 360 25.72 -2.82 -20.37
C ASP A 360 25.11 -4.11 -19.80
N CYS A 361 25.89 -4.85 -19.05
CA CYS A 361 25.40 -5.98 -18.26
C CYS A 361 24.75 -5.49 -16.97
N ASN A 362 23.63 -6.11 -16.55
CA ASN A 362 22.99 -5.79 -15.27
C ASN A 362 23.78 -6.33 -14.08
N ALA A 363 24.27 -7.57 -14.19
CA ALA A 363 25.09 -8.23 -13.16
C ALA A 363 26.13 -9.13 -13.81
N GLY A 364 27.31 -9.24 -13.20
CA GLY A 364 28.42 -10.05 -13.67
C GLY A 364 29.49 -9.21 -14.37
N ALA A 365 29.57 -9.29 -15.69
CA ALA A 365 30.60 -8.63 -16.49
C ALA A 365 30.60 -7.11 -16.32
N SER A 366 31.75 -6.50 -16.21
CA SER A 366 31.92 -5.05 -16.11
C SER A 366 32.25 -4.42 -17.46
N GLY A 367 31.72 -3.20 -17.69
CA GLY A 367 31.93 -2.42 -18.91
C GLY A 367 30.85 -2.59 -19.97
N ALA A 368 31.01 -1.82 -21.05
CA ALA A 368 30.06 -1.87 -22.17
C ALA A 368 30.22 -3.16 -22.98
N LEU A 369 29.12 -3.82 -23.25
CA LEU A 369 29.04 -4.98 -24.16
C LEU A 369 29.05 -4.54 -25.64
N GLY A 370 28.69 -3.29 -25.90
CA GLY A 370 28.69 -2.67 -27.20
C GLY A 370 28.19 -1.22 -27.17
N ASN A 371 28.62 -0.39 -28.09
CA ASN A 371 28.15 0.98 -28.25
C ASN A 371 27.99 1.34 -29.72
N SER A 372 27.03 2.20 -30.02
CA SER A 372 26.95 2.85 -31.34
C SER A 372 27.99 3.96 -31.51
N ASP A 373 28.12 4.46 -32.72
CA ASP A 373 28.67 5.80 -32.99
C ASP A 373 27.83 6.87 -32.26
N THR A 374 28.40 8.07 -32.14
CA THR A 374 27.69 9.20 -31.52
C THR A 374 26.83 9.95 -32.53
N PHE A 375 25.69 10.43 -32.06
CA PHE A 375 24.72 11.19 -32.84
C PHE A 375 24.74 12.66 -32.42
N ALA A 376 24.94 13.56 -33.40
CA ALA A 376 24.87 15.01 -33.23
C ALA A 376 24.65 15.68 -34.59
N GLY A 377 24.36 16.99 -34.61
CA GLY A 377 24.19 17.80 -35.78
C GLY A 377 22.77 17.84 -36.32
N THR A 378 22.66 17.98 -37.66
CA THR A 378 21.39 17.94 -38.39
C THR A 378 21.60 17.09 -39.63
N GLY A 379 20.65 16.24 -39.94
CA GLY A 379 20.71 15.37 -41.11
C GLY A 379 19.41 14.62 -41.35
N ASP A 380 19.32 13.95 -42.47
CA ASP A 380 18.23 13.03 -42.78
C ASP A 380 18.39 11.71 -42.03
N TRP A 381 17.38 10.83 -42.15
CA TRP A 381 17.43 9.48 -41.63
C TRP A 381 18.66 8.74 -42.13
N ARG A 382 19.42 8.18 -41.22
CA ARG A 382 20.58 7.33 -41.51
C ARG A 382 20.55 6.07 -40.68
N ASP A 383 20.98 4.98 -41.28
CA ASP A 383 21.14 3.72 -40.58
C ASP A 383 22.38 3.73 -39.68
N PHE A 384 22.33 2.99 -38.61
CA PHE A 384 23.47 2.69 -37.76
C PHE A 384 23.41 1.22 -37.30
N ALA A 385 24.56 0.65 -37.03
CA ALA A 385 24.65 -0.70 -36.43
C ALA A 385 25.92 -0.81 -35.59
N PHE A 386 25.85 -1.64 -34.58
CA PHE A 386 27.01 -2.01 -33.76
C PHE A 386 26.85 -3.42 -33.19
N ASP A 387 27.99 -4.02 -32.83
CA ASP A 387 28.02 -5.38 -32.26
C ASP A 387 27.90 -5.36 -30.76
N ILE A 388 27.20 -6.36 -30.23
CA ILE A 388 27.04 -6.62 -28.81
C ILE A 388 27.60 -8.02 -28.55
N THR A 389 28.57 -8.13 -27.63
CA THR A 389 29.10 -9.44 -27.21
C THR A 389 28.68 -9.70 -25.79
N VAL A 390 27.83 -10.70 -25.59
CA VAL A 390 27.31 -11.11 -24.28
C VAL A 390 28.14 -12.26 -23.76
N PRO A 391 28.94 -12.08 -22.70
CA PRO A 391 29.70 -13.15 -22.07
C PRO A 391 28.82 -14.06 -21.22
N ALA A 392 29.35 -15.24 -20.83
CA ALA A 392 28.60 -16.25 -20.11
C ALA A 392 28.16 -15.83 -18.70
N ASP A 393 28.88 -14.91 -18.07
CA ASP A 393 28.65 -14.40 -16.72
C ASP A 393 27.74 -13.15 -16.70
N CYS A 394 27.23 -12.72 -17.85
CA CYS A 394 26.33 -11.57 -17.95
C CYS A 394 24.87 -12.00 -17.79
N ILE A 395 24.29 -11.72 -16.64
CA ILE A 395 22.88 -12.01 -16.34
C ILE A 395 22.02 -10.79 -16.61
N GLY A 396 21.31 -10.80 -17.77
CA GLY A 396 20.50 -9.68 -18.22
C GLY A 396 21.34 -8.48 -18.67
N GLN A 397 20.78 -7.69 -19.57
CA GLN A 397 21.44 -6.52 -20.10
C GLN A 397 20.51 -5.32 -20.07
N VAL A 398 21.10 -4.13 -20.19
CA VAL A 398 20.33 -2.88 -20.35
C VAL A 398 20.83 -2.10 -21.55
N LEU A 399 19.93 -1.80 -22.48
CA LEU A 399 20.16 -0.86 -23.57
C LEU A 399 19.79 0.54 -23.09
N THR A 400 20.69 1.49 -23.24
CA THR A 400 20.49 2.88 -22.80
C THR A 400 20.90 3.86 -23.89
N LEU A 401 20.05 4.84 -24.17
CA LEU A 401 20.46 6.04 -24.91
C LEU A 401 21.05 7.04 -23.92
N MET A 402 22.30 7.42 -24.14
CA MET A 402 23.03 8.25 -23.18
C MET A 402 23.87 9.34 -23.82
N SER A 403 24.14 10.42 -23.09
CA SER A 403 25.11 11.44 -23.48
C SER A 403 26.53 11.00 -23.19
N VAL A 404 27.45 11.36 -24.09
CA VAL A 404 28.86 11.01 -23.97
C VAL A 404 29.66 12.19 -23.40
N GLY A 405 30.61 11.90 -22.51
CA GLY A 405 31.53 12.89 -21.95
C GLY A 405 31.85 12.63 -20.48
N ALA A 406 32.88 13.27 -19.96
CA ALA A 406 33.33 13.18 -18.60
C ALA A 406 33.14 14.48 -17.79
N ARG A 407 32.84 15.60 -18.46
CA ARG A 407 32.68 16.91 -17.84
C ARG A 407 31.26 17.41 -18.01
N ASP A 408 30.74 18.17 -17.06
CA ASP A 408 29.36 18.71 -17.09
C ASP A 408 29.04 19.49 -18.38
N VAL A 409 30.02 20.22 -18.90
CA VAL A 409 29.87 20.96 -20.17
C VAL A 409 29.65 20.06 -21.40
N ASP A 410 30.04 18.79 -21.32
CA ASP A 410 29.83 17.83 -22.41
C ASP A 410 28.38 17.35 -22.45
N HIS A 411 27.62 17.58 -21.40
CA HIS A 411 26.21 17.18 -21.25
C HIS A 411 25.20 18.33 -21.44
N GLU A 412 25.63 19.46 -21.98
CA GLU A 412 24.76 20.53 -22.45
C GLU A 412 24.21 20.14 -23.82
N ILE A 413 22.92 19.84 -23.89
CA ILE A 413 22.29 19.26 -25.07
C ILE A 413 21.05 20.08 -25.43
N GLU A 414 20.96 20.48 -26.71
CA GLU A 414 19.83 21.20 -27.28
C GLU A 414 19.42 20.55 -28.62
N GLY A 415 18.13 20.57 -28.95
CA GLY A 415 17.63 20.04 -30.22
C GLY A 415 16.89 18.72 -30.04
N VAL A 416 16.76 17.95 -31.12
CA VAL A 416 15.95 16.73 -31.17
C VAL A 416 16.75 15.58 -31.76
N LEU A 417 16.59 14.39 -31.18
CA LEU A 417 16.99 13.14 -31.82
C LEU A 417 15.74 12.31 -32.09
N TRP A 418 15.55 11.91 -33.31
CA TRP A 418 14.58 10.92 -33.73
C TRP A 418 15.27 9.56 -33.87
N VAL A 419 14.59 8.50 -33.45
CA VAL A 419 15.08 7.12 -33.55
C VAL A 419 13.92 6.23 -33.98
N ASP A 420 14.23 5.25 -34.82
CA ASP A 420 13.24 4.32 -35.33
C ASP A 420 13.88 2.97 -35.73
N ALA A 421 13.04 1.96 -35.92
CA ALA A 421 13.39 0.64 -36.45
C ALA A 421 14.58 -0.04 -35.72
N LEU A 422 14.64 0.08 -34.40
CA LEU A 422 15.64 -0.65 -33.60
C LEU A 422 15.41 -2.15 -33.67
N ARG A 423 16.46 -2.91 -33.97
CA ARG A 423 16.43 -4.38 -34.04
C ARG A 423 17.68 -4.98 -33.46
N ILE A 424 17.51 -6.10 -32.76
CA ILE A 424 18.64 -6.92 -32.32
C ILE A 424 18.54 -8.27 -33.04
N GLU A 425 19.60 -8.70 -33.66
CA GLU A 425 19.69 -9.97 -34.36
C GLU A 425 20.93 -10.76 -33.88
N ARG A 426 20.79 -12.06 -33.68
CA ARG A 426 21.91 -12.91 -33.31
C ARG A 426 22.81 -13.17 -34.52
N LYS A 427 24.10 -12.90 -34.38
CA LYS A 427 25.09 -13.29 -35.39
C LYS A 427 25.34 -14.80 -35.37
N ARG A 428 25.45 -15.38 -36.52
CA ARG A 428 25.74 -16.80 -36.71
C ARG A 428 27.22 -17.12 -36.49
#